data_f6d2dc1a782ca2ff28679c90ac819a6b
#
_entry.id   f6d2dc1a782ca2ff28679c90ac819a6b
#
_cell.length_a   1.000
_cell.length_b   1.000
_cell.length_c   1.000
_cell.angle_alpha   90.00
_cell.angle_beta   90.00
_cell.angle_gamma   90.00
#
_symmetry.space_group_name_H-M   'P 1'
#
loop_
_entity.id
_entity.type
_entity.pdbx_description
1 polymer ?
#
loop_
_entity_poly.entity_id
_entity_poly.type
_entity_poly.pdbx_seq_one_letter_code
_entity_poly.pdbx_strand_id
1 'polypeptide(L)'
;MIESGKIHYVISTSSKGRIPTRDSVKIRRKAVERSIPCLTSVDTANAMANSLRSRYSPYSTELVDINNMRTEKMKANFTKMHGCGNDYIYFDCFKHDINNPEALSVRLSDRHYGIGGDGVILVCPSKVADGKMRMFNLDGSEGKMCGNGIRCVGKFCMTH
;
A
#
# COMPACT_ATOMS: atom_id res chain seq x y z
N MET A 1 -16.62 -33.10 -19.60
CA MET A 1 -15.87 -31.87 -19.92
C MET A 1 -14.70 -31.62 -18.95
N ILE A 2 -14.89 -31.55 -17.64
CA ILE A 2 -13.78 -31.37 -16.65
C ILE A 2 -12.76 -32.54 -16.73
N GLU A 3 -13.19 -33.74 -17.09
CA GLU A 3 -12.36 -34.92 -17.21
C GLU A 3 -11.52 -34.97 -18.50
N SER A 4 -11.84 -34.14 -19.50
CA SER A 4 -11.19 -34.18 -20.82
C SER A 4 -9.83 -33.48 -20.86
N GLY A 5 -9.38 -32.86 -19.78
CA GLY A 5 -8.11 -32.10 -19.73
C GLY A 5 -8.09 -30.80 -20.54
N LYS A 6 -9.22 -30.39 -21.10
CA LYS A 6 -9.36 -29.19 -21.93
C LYS A 6 -9.74 -27.92 -21.15
N ILE A 7 -10.03 -28.06 -19.85
CA ILE A 7 -10.45 -26.95 -19.01
C ILE A 7 -9.27 -26.57 -18.09
N HIS A 8 -8.83 -25.34 -18.20
CA HIS A 8 -7.72 -24.81 -17.43
C HIS A 8 -8.16 -24.01 -16.18
N TYR A 9 -9.39 -23.45 -16.22
CA TYR A 9 -9.98 -22.68 -15.12
C TYR A 9 -11.48 -22.89 -15.05
N VAL A 10 -12.02 -22.81 -13.84
CA VAL A 10 -13.47 -22.85 -13.60
C VAL A 10 -13.86 -21.54 -12.92
N ILE A 11 -14.86 -20.85 -13.45
CA ILE A 11 -15.48 -19.70 -12.80
C ILE A 11 -16.84 -20.14 -12.28
N SER A 12 -17.00 -20.18 -10.96
CA SER A 12 -18.22 -20.60 -10.28
C SER A 12 -18.65 -19.56 -9.27
N THR A 13 -19.35 -18.52 -9.74
CA THR A 13 -19.93 -17.48 -8.89
C THR A 13 -21.17 -18.03 -8.17
N SER A 14 -21.40 -17.59 -6.92
CA SER A 14 -22.61 -17.95 -6.20
C SER A 14 -23.82 -17.25 -6.81
N SER A 15 -24.90 -17.99 -7.07
CA SER A 15 -26.22 -17.43 -7.31
C SER A 15 -26.72 -16.71 -6.06
N LYS A 16 -27.54 -15.64 -6.23
CA LYS A 16 -28.20 -14.96 -5.11
C LYS A 16 -29.05 -15.96 -4.31
N GLY A 17 -28.52 -16.43 -3.17
CA GLY A 17 -29.20 -17.36 -2.29
C GLY A 17 -28.20 -18.12 -1.37
N ARG A 18 -28.65 -18.45 -0.15
CA ARG A 18 -27.81 -19.12 0.87
C ARG A 18 -27.56 -20.61 0.58
N ILE A 19 -28.22 -21.20 -0.41
CA ILE A 19 -28.11 -22.63 -0.69
C ILE A 19 -27.32 -22.81 -1.99
N PRO A 20 -26.10 -23.35 -1.92
CA PRO A 20 -25.35 -23.70 -3.13
C PRO A 20 -26.14 -24.73 -3.91
N THR A 21 -26.34 -24.52 -5.21
CA THR A 21 -26.97 -25.55 -6.05
C THR A 21 -26.09 -26.80 -6.05
N ARG A 22 -26.73 -27.97 -5.99
CA ARG A 22 -26.05 -29.28 -5.93
C ARG A 22 -24.96 -29.43 -7.00
N ASP A 23 -25.16 -28.79 -8.15
CA ASP A 23 -24.24 -28.85 -9.29
C ASP A 23 -23.01 -27.94 -9.11
N SER A 24 -23.15 -26.77 -8.50
CA SER A 24 -22.00 -25.90 -8.22
C SER A 24 -21.02 -26.55 -7.25
N VAL A 25 -21.53 -27.30 -6.27
CA VAL A 25 -20.69 -28.07 -5.32
C VAL A 25 -19.95 -29.16 -6.05
N LYS A 26 -20.64 -29.92 -6.91
CA LYS A 26 -20.04 -31.03 -7.70
C LYS A 26 -18.94 -30.49 -8.65
N ILE A 27 -19.20 -29.36 -9.33
CA ILE A 27 -18.25 -28.74 -10.24
C ILE A 27 -16.98 -28.31 -9.48
N ARG A 28 -17.14 -27.62 -8.34
CA ARG A 28 -16.00 -27.21 -7.51
C ARG A 28 -15.19 -28.38 -7.00
N ARG A 29 -15.87 -29.40 -6.47
CA ARG A 29 -15.21 -30.63 -5.98
C ARG A 29 -14.39 -31.29 -7.09
N LYS A 30 -14.98 -31.42 -8.28
CA LYS A 30 -14.30 -32.02 -9.42
C LYS A 30 -13.14 -31.20 -9.94
N ALA A 31 -13.24 -29.86 -9.92
CA ALA A 31 -12.14 -28.95 -10.25
C ALA A 31 -10.96 -29.13 -9.28
N VAL A 32 -11.22 -29.18 -7.98
CA VAL A 32 -10.19 -29.41 -6.95
C VAL A 32 -9.52 -30.78 -7.12
N GLU A 33 -10.31 -31.84 -7.32
CA GLU A 33 -9.78 -33.20 -7.56
C GLU A 33 -8.84 -33.29 -8.76
N ARG A 34 -9.00 -32.38 -9.74
CA ARG A 34 -8.19 -32.32 -10.95
C ARG A 34 -7.15 -31.19 -10.92
N SER A 35 -6.95 -30.54 -9.77
CA SER A 35 -6.03 -29.40 -9.60
C SER A 35 -6.32 -28.24 -10.57
N ILE A 36 -7.60 -28.07 -10.96
CA ILE A 36 -8.04 -26.97 -11.81
C ILE A 36 -8.42 -25.80 -10.92
N PRO A 37 -7.79 -24.60 -11.09
CA PRO A 37 -8.14 -23.42 -10.32
C PRO A 37 -9.62 -23.05 -10.47
N CYS A 38 -10.28 -22.78 -9.34
CA CYS A 38 -11.70 -22.42 -9.29
C CYS A 38 -11.86 -20.99 -8.75
N LEU A 39 -12.30 -20.07 -9.60
CA LEU A 39 -12.55 -18.68 -9.26
C LEU A 39 -13.99 -18.52 -8.79
N THR A 40 -14.19 -17.92 -7.63
CA THR A 40 -15.52 -17.79 -7.00
C THR A 40 -16.09 -16.38 -7.06
N SER A 41 -15.32 -15.42 -7.54
CA SER A 41 -15.69 -14.01 -7.70
C SER A 41 -15.51 -13.56 -9.14
N VAL A 42 -16.42 -12.72 -9.62
CA VAL A 42 -16.32 -12.08 -10.94
C VAL A 42 -15.11 -11.14 -10.98
N ASP A 43 -14.83 -10.44 -9.88
CA ASP A 43 -13.70 -9.51 -9.79
C ASP A 43 -12.36 -10.26 -9.93
N THR A 44 -12.24 -11.41 -9.27
CA THR A 44 -11.06 -12.27 -9.40
C THR A 44 -10.92 -12.81 -10.82
N ALA A 45 -12.04 -13.19 -11.46
CA ALA A 45 -12.03 -13.66 -12.85
C ALA A 45 -11.61 -12.53 -13.83
N ASN A 46 -12.08 -11.31 -13.61
CA ASN A 46 -11.70 -10.15 -14.39
C ASN A 46 -10.22 -9.79 -14.21
N ALA A 47 -9.73 -9.79 -12.96
CA ALA A 47 -8.33 -9.56 -12.66
C ALA A 47 -7.43 -10.60 -13.36
N MET A 48 -7.84 -11.86 -13.35
CA MET A 48 -7.12 -12.93 -14.05
C MET A 48 -7.16 -12.76 -15.58
N ALA A 49 -8.31 -12.40 -16.15
CA ALA A 49 -8.44 -12.14 -17.58
C ALA A 49 -7.54 -10.97 -18.01
N ASN A 50 -7.45 -9.91 -17.20
CA ASN A 50 -6.56 -8.78 -17.45
C ASN A 50 -5.09 -9.18 -17.33
N SER A 51 -4.74 -10.01 -16.37
CA SER A 51 -3.38 -10.57 -16.22
C SER A 51 -2.99 -11.43 -17.43
N LEU A 52 -3.89 -12.26 -17.97
CA LEU A 52 -3.66 -13.07 -19.15
C LEU A 52 -3.56 -12.22 -20.44
N ARG A 53 -4.21 -11.06 -20.48
CA ARG A 53 -4.10 -10.09 -21.59
C ARG A 53 -2.80 -9.27 -21.52
N SER A 54 -2.22 -9.10 -20.35
CA SER A 54 -0.95 -8.43 -20.20
C SER A 54 0.11 -9.26 -20.93
N ARG A 55 0.90 -8.60 -21.81
CA ARG A 55 1.95 -9.24 -22.62
C ARG A 55 3.19 -9.58 -21.78
N TYR A 56 3.02 -10.02 -20.54
CA TYR A 56 4.12 -10.47 -19.70
C TYR A 56 4.53 -11.88 -20.17
N SER A 57 5.75 -11.97 -20.64
CA SER A 57 6.39 -13.24 -20.98
C SER A 57 7.14 -13.75 -19.76
N PRO A 58 7.32 -15.07 -19.58
CA PRO A 58 8.22 -15.61 -18.57
C PRO A 58 9.66 -15.06 -18.65
N TYR A 59 10.06 -14.60 -19.85
CA TYR A 59 11.36 -13.99 -20.11
C TYR A 59 11.42 -12.49 -19.81
N SER A 60 10.27 -11.83 -19.63
CA SER A 60 10.18 -10.41 -19.29
C SER A 60 9.68 -10.17 -17.86
N THR A 61 9.43 -11.24 -17.11
CA THR A 61 8.88 -11.16 -15.74
C THR A 61 9.97 -11.61 -14.79
N GLU A 62 10.47 -10.70 -13.99
CA GLU A 62 11.34 -11.05 -12.86
C GLU A 62 10.49 -11.63 -11.74
N LEU A 63 10.85 -12.82 -11.25
CA LEU A 63 10.24 -13.38 -10.06
C LEU A 63 10.71 -12.57 -8.85
N VAL A 64 9.84 -11.71 -8.38
CA VAL A 64 10.10 -10.95 -7.17
C VAL A 64 9.64 -11.77 -5.97
N ASP A 65 10.59 -12.21 -5.15
CA ASP A 65 10.28 -12.83 -3.87
C ASP A 65 9.64 -11.77 -2.95
N ILE A 66 8.33 -11.91 -2.71
CA ILE A 66 7.55 -10.99 -1.86
C ILE A 66 8.16 -10.92 -0.44
N ASN A 67 8.79 -11.99 0.04
CA ASN A 67 9.45 -12.00 1.34
C ASN A 67 10.79 -11.23 1.31
N ASN A 68 11.41 -11.12 0.14
CA ASN A 68 12.64 -10.38 -0.14
C ASN A 68 12.39 -9.07 -0.91
N MET A 69 11.17 -8.67 -1.14
CA MET A 69 10.80 -7.30 -1.53
C MET A 69 11.11 -6.27 -0.42
N ARG A 70 12.09 -6.56 0.36
CA ARG A 70 12.77 -5.58 1.17
C ARG A 70 13.79 -4.86 0.29
N THR A 71 13.29 -3.98 -0.61
CA THR A 71 14.01 -2.77 -0.96
C THR A 71 14.75 -2.32 0.29
N GLU A 72 16.02 -1.97 0.16
CA GLU A 72 16.88 -1.54 1.25
C GLU A 72 16.09 -0.88 2.37
N LYS A 73 16.07 -1.53 3.54
CA LYS A 73 15.33 -1.02 4.69
C LYS A 73 15.98 0.28 5.12
N MET A 74 15.48 1.38 4.58
CA MET A 74 15.79 2.66 5.17
C MET A 74 15.14 2.68 6.56
N LYS A 75 15.95 2.50 7.59
CA LYS A 75 15.51 2.75 8.96
C LYS A 75 15.53 4.25 9.18
N ALA A 76 14.39 4.88 9.03
CA ALA A 76 14.22 6.27 9.41
C ALA A 76 13.48 6.33 10.76
N ASN A 77 14.09 6.99 11.73
CA ASN A 77 13.41 7.30 12.97
C ASN A 77 12.39 8.41 12.72
N PHE A 78 11.24 8.30 13.31
CA PHE A 78 10.20 9.32 13.23
C PHE A 78 9.66 9.65 14.62
N THR A 79 9.12 10.85 14.75
CA THR A 79 8.38 11.28 15.95
C THR A 79 6.96 11.61 15.53
N LYS A 80 5.96 11.12 16.27
CA LYS A 80 4.57 11.48 16.02
C LYS A 80 4.13 12.54 17.03
N MET A 81 3.65 13.67 16.53
CA MET A 81 3.18 14.79 17.34
C MET A 81 1.90 15.36 16.78
N HIS A 82 1.14 16.06 17.62
CA HIS A 82 -0.06 16.79 17.20
C HIS A 82 -0.09 18.20 17.78
N GLY A 83 -0.65 19.12 17.01
CA GLY A 83 -1.05 20.45 17.47
C GLY A 83 -2.55 20.60 17.35
N CYS A 84 -3.28 20.74 18.46
CA CYS A 84 -4.73 20.87 18.48
C CYS A 84 -5.48 19.74 17.76
N GLY A 85 -4.99 18.49 17.88
CA GLY A 85 -5.59 17.33 17.25
C GLY A 85 -5.12 17.03 15.82
N ASN A 86 -4.49 18.00 15.15
CA ASN A 86 -3.90 17.81 13.82
C ASN A 86 -2.55 17.10 13.96
N ASP A 87 -2.50 15.80 13.62
CA ASP A 87 -1.38 14.90 13.91
C ASP A 87 -0.54 14.59 12.66
N TYR A 88 0.77 14.80 12.80
CA TYR A 88 1.75 14.57 11.74
C TYR A 88 2.85 13.61 12.17
N ILE A 89 3.47 13.00 11.18
CA ILE A 89 4.66 12.15 11.32
C ILE A 89 5.87 13.02 10.96
N TYR A 90 6.78 13.22 11.92
CA TYR A 90 7.95 14.11 11.78
C TYR A 90 9.21 13.30 11.53
N PHE A 91 9.98 13.69 10.51
CA PHE A 91 11.29 13.13 10.19
C PHE A 91 12.40 14.16 10.37
N ASP A 92 13.50 13.70 10.98
CA ASP A 92 14.72 14.48 11.15
C ASP A 92 15.58 14.39 9.88
N CYS A 93 15.51 15.42 9.03
CA CYS A 93 16.32 15.50 7.81
C CYS A 93 17.67 16.19 8.02
N PHE A 94 18.09 16.49 9.25
CA PHE A 94 19.47 16.81 9.57
C PHE A 94 20.37 15.57 9.54
N LYS A 95 19.79 14.41 9.83
CA LYS A 95 20.51 13.13 9.92
C LYS A 95 20.34 12.25 8.69
N HIS A 96 19.19 12.33 8.03
CA HIS A 96 18.84 11.45 6.91
C HIS A 96 18.00 12.19 5.86
N ASP A 97 18.40 12.10 4.62
CA ASP A 97 17.57 12.58 3.51
C ASP A 97 16.40 11.61 3.25
N ILE A 98 15.22 12.15 3.04
CA ILE A 98 14.03 11.40 2.67
C ILE A 98 13.80 11.57 1.18
N ASN A 99 13.98 10.47 0.45
CA ASN A 99 13.67 10.41 -0.98
C ASN A 99 12.16 10.22 -1.17
N ASN A 100 11.59 10.91 -2.15
CA ASN A 100 10.18 10.85 -2.54
C ASN A 100 9.20 11.01 -1.35
N PRO A 101 9.22 12.17 -0.67
CA PRO A 101 8.38 12.43 0.49
C PRO A 101 6.88 12.44 0.17
N GLU A 102 6.50 12.74 -1.08
CA GLU A 102 5.13 12.71 -1.56
C GLU A 102 4.54 11.29 -1.43
N ALA A 103 5.20 10.30 -2.02
CA ALA A 103 4.77 8.92 -1.95
C ALA A 103 4.87 8.36 -0.52
N LEU A 104 5.88 8.80 0.24
CA LEU A 104 6.04 8.42 1.64
C LEU A 104 4.86 8.93 2.47
N SER A 105 4.41 10.18 2.25
CA SER A 105 3.27 10.76 2.95
C SER A 105 2.00 9.97 2.71
N VAL A 106 1.66 9.67 1.45
CA VAL A 106 0.49 8.87 1.10
C VAL A 106 0.50 7.53 1.83
N ARG A 107 1.64 6.84 1.83
CA ARG A 107 1.78 5.52 2.43
C ARG A 107 1.72 5.54 3.96
N LEU A 108 2.44 6.45 4.60
CA LEU A 108 2.57 6.47 6.06
C LEU A 108 1.37 7.11 6.75
N SER A 109 0.68 8.03 6.11
CA SER A 109 -0.46 8.73 6.69
C SER A 109 -1.73 7.88 6.74
N ASP A 110 -1.79 6.78 5.99
CA ASP A 110 -2.89 5.83 6.07
C ASP A 110 -3.07 5.32 7.51
N ARG A 111 -4.29 5.47 8.06
CA ARG A 111 -4.58 5.10 9.46
C ARG A 111 -4.80 3.60 9.68
N HIS A 112 -4.93 2.83 8.58
CA HIS A 112 -5.15 1.38 8.64
C HIS A 112 -3.89 0.59 8.30
N TYR A 113 -3.13 1.05 7.29
CA TYR A 113 -1.97 0.32 6.76
C TYR A 113 -0.64 1.03 6.98
N GLY A 114 -0.67 2.29 7.44
CA GLY A 114 0.50 3.10 7.76
C GLY A 114 0.65 3.35 9.25
N ILE A 115 1.39 4.42 9.57
CA ILE A 115 1.52 4.94 10.94
C ILE A 115 0.23 5.69 11.33
N GLY A 116 -0.46 6.24 10.34
CA GLY A 116 -1.64 7.07 10.47
C GLY A 116 -1.30 8.51 10.87
N GLY A 117 -1.90 9.47 10.22
CA GLY A 117 -1.73 10.90 10.52
C GLY A 117 -2.36 11.77 9.45
N ASP A 118 -2.32 13.08 9.64
CA ASP A 118 -2.84 14.04 8.68
C ASP A 118 -1.80 14.37 7.58
N GLY A 119 -0.60 13.79 7.69
CA GLY A 119 0.47 13.95 6.73
C GLY A 119 1.85 13.71 7.35
N VAL A 120 2.87 14.09 6.59
CA VAL A 120 4.28 14.00 6.97
C VAL A 120 4.89 15.40 7.03
N ILE A 121 5.73 15.65 8.03
CA ILE A 121 6.53 16.87 8.13
C ILE A 121 8.02 16.49 8.16
N LEU A 122 8.78 17.09 7.26
CA LEU A 122 10.23 17.00 7.24
C LEU A 122 10.81 18.23 7.93
N VAL A 123 11.66 18.01 8.93
CA VAL A 123 12.44 19.05 9.60
C VAL A 123 13.82 19.05 8.97
N CYS A 124 14.05 20.00 8.06
CA CYS A 124 15.24 20.05 7.22
C CYS A 124 16.20 21.16 7.69
N PRO A 125 17.51 21.06 7.36
CA PRO A 125 18.44 22.15 7.62
C PRO A 125 18.04 23.42 6.85
N SER A 126 18.35 24.57 7.42
CA SER A 126 18.12 25.90 6.83
C SER A 126 19.40 26.73 6.87
N LYS A 127 19.56 27.64 5.91
CA LYS A 127 20.67 28.60 5.88
C LYS A 127 20.36 29.90 6.65
N VAL A 128 19.09 30.10 6.99
CA VAL A 128 18.60 31.40 7.54
C VAL A 128 17.84 31.23 8.86
N ALA A 129 17.64 30.01 9.33
CA ALA A 129 16.94 29.70 10.57
C ALA A 129 17.45 28.37 11.12
N ASP A 130 17.04 28.02 12.34
CA ASP A 130 17.44 26.77 13.02
C ASP A 130 16.91 25.52 12.29
N GLY A 131 15.86 25.64 11.47
CA GLY A 131 15.31 24.56 10.67
C GLY A 131 14.32 25.07 9.63
N LYS A 132 14.06 24.23 8.63
CA LYS A 132 13.07 24.45 7.58
C LYS A 132 12.03 23.35 7.65
N MET A 133 10.77 23.73 7.74
CA MET A 133 9.64 22.79 7.64
C MET A 133 9.27 22.57 6.17
N ARG A 134 9.14 21.31 5.77
CA ARG A 134 8.41 20.88 4.57
C ARG A 134 7.28 19.97 5.01
N MET A 135 6.08 20.21 4.56
CA MET A 135 4.93 19.38 4.94
C MET A 135 4.25 18.79 3.72
N PHE A 136 3.78 17.57 3.86
CA PHE A 136 3.09 16.79 2.84
C PHE A 136 1.76 16.32 3.39
N ASN A 137 0.68 16.58 2.67
CA ASN A 137 -0.66 16.17 3.03
C ASN A 137 -0.86 14.65 2.82
N LEU A 138 -2.01 14.13 3.24
CA LEU A 138 -2.44 12.73 3.02
C LEU A 138 -2.37 12.29 1.55
N ASP A 139 -2.63 13.19 0.62
CA ASP A 139 -2.62 12.95 -0.82
C ASP A 139 -1.22 13.09 -1.46
N GLY A 140 -0.19 13.36 -0.65
CA GLY A 140 1.18 13.59 -1.09
C GLY A 140 1.47 15.01 -1.57
N SER A 141 0.48 15.89 -1.64
CA SER A 141 0.72 17.29 -2.04
C SER A 141 1.57 18.03 -1.00
N GLU A 142 2.55 18.82 -1.46
CA GLU A 142 3.35 19.66 -0.58
C GLU A 142 2.57 20.94 -0.20
N GLY A 143 2.32 21.11 1.09
CA GLY A 143 1.65 22.29 1.64
C GLY A 143 2.65 23.42 1.91
N LYS A 144 2.21 24.66 1.74
CA LYS A 144 3.07 25.82 1.96
C LYS A 144 3.35 26.07 3.46
N MET A 145 2.37 25.81 4.33
CA MET A 145 2.48 26.08 5.76
C MET A 145 1.37 25.38 6.54
N CYS A 146 1.68 24.95 7.76
CA CYS A 146 0.71 24.49 8.75
C CYS A 146 0.99 25.13 10.11
N GLY A 147 0.09 25.97 10.61
CA GLY A 147 0.23 26.66 11.89
C GLY A 147 0.35 25.70 13.09
N ASN A 148 -0.37 24.57 13.09
CA ASN A 148 -0.26 23.55 14.12
C ASN A 148 1.05 22.77 13.98
N GLY A 149 1.45 22.45 12.75
CA GLY A 149 2.69 21.73 12.46
C GLY A 149 3.94 22.50 12.86
N ILE A 150 4.01 23.81 12.58
CA ILE A 150 5.20 24.63 12.90
C ILE A 150 5.44 24.72 14.41
N ARG A 151 4.39 24.73 15.23
CA ARG A 151 4.53 24.71 16.71
C ARG A 151 5.20 23.40 17.18
N CYS A 152 4.85 22.28 16.55
CA CYS A 152 5.49 21.01 16.82
C CYS A 152 6.92 20.95 16.32
N VAL A 153 7.23 21.59 15.16
CA VAL A 153 8.62 21.73 14.66
C VAL A 153 9.48 22.51 15.66
N GLY A 154 8.98 23.63 16.22
CA GLY A 154 9.69 24.37 17.26
C GLY A 154 10.03 23.47 18.46
N LYS A 155 9.06 22.69 18.95
CA LYS A 155 9.31 21.73 20.03
C LYS A 155 10.31 20.64 19.61
N PHE A 156 10.20 20.13 18.39
CA PHE A 156 11.10 19.11 17.84
C PHE A 156 12.56 19.60 17.84
N CYS A 157 12.83 20.80 17.34
CA CYS A 157 14.18 21.39 17.32
C CYS A 157 14.75 21.64 18.72
N MET A 158 13.90 21.81 19.75
CA MET A 158 14.36 21.97 21.13
C MET A 158 14.70 20.65 21.83
N THR A 159 14.23 19.52 21.31
CA THR A 159 14.34 18.20 21.99
C THR A 159 15.27 17.23 21.25
N HIS A 160 15.68 17.53 20.01
CA HIS A 160 16.51 16.68 19.15
C HIS A 160 17.76 17.43 18.68
#